data_73c322e1f962dad90795ddb0067be4f0
#
_entry.id   73c322e1f962dad90795ddb0067be4f0
#
_cell.length_a   1.000
_cell.length_b   1.000
_cell.length_c   1.000
_cell.angle_alpha   90.00
_cell.angle_beta   90.00
_cell.angle_gamma   90.00
#
_symmetry.space_group_name_H-M   'P 1'
#
loop_
_entity.id
_entity.type
_entity.pdbx_description
1 polymer ?
#
loop_
_entity_poly.entity_id
_entity_poly.type
_entity_poly.pdbx_seq_one_letter_code
_entity_poly.pdbx_strand_id
1 'polypeptide(L)'
;METNQLRIGKYVIVKNHPILFPAGLAHSDVVSDAQSAGFFILRFSGGSVDVLCWGESIGLNIKSRGAADARIITEFMGRIASLVDRVPGGYPLSEV
;
A
#
# COMPACT_ATOMS: atom_id res chain seq x y z
N MET A 1 -19.67 5.45 17.31
CA MET A 1 -18.29 5.14 17.72
C MET A 1 -17.45 4.80 16.48
N GLU A 2 -16.34 5.47 16.35
CA GLU A 2 -15.46 5.18 15.24
C GLU A 2 -14.76 3.86 15.43
N THR A 3 -14.65 3.12 14.34
CA THR A 3 -13.90 1.88 14.33
C THR A 3 -12.67 2.07 13.47
N ASN A 4 -11.50 1.93 14.08
CA ASN A 4 -10.25 1.94 13.33
C ASN A 4 -10.09 0.62 12.60
N GLN A 5 -9.72 0.70 11.35
CA GLN A 5 -9.46 -0.49 10.54
C GLN A 5 -7.99 -0.53 10.18
N LEU A 6 -7.42 -1.72 10.30
CA LEU A 6 -6.04 -1.97 9.93
C LEU A 6 -5.99 -2.91 8.74
N ARG A 7 -5.06 -2.63 7.82
CA ARG A 7 -4.73 -3.53 6.73
C ARG A 7 -3.22 -3.72 6.74
N ILE A 8 -2.82 -4.95 6.80
CA ILE A 8 -1.41 -5.34 6.87
C ILE A 8 -1.09 -6.19 5.66
N GLY A 9 0.01 -5.91 5.01
CA GLY A 9 0.42 -6.67 3.85
C GLY A 9 1.86 -6.42 3.50
N LYS A 10 2.21 -6.79 2.28
CA LYS A 10 3.54 -6.57 1.70
C LYS A 10 3.44 -5.56 0.58
N TYR A 11 4.56 -4.91 0.28
CA TYR A 11 4.62 -3.97 -0.82
C TYR A 11 5.95 -4.02 -1.53
N VAL A 12 5.94 -3.56 -2.77
CA VAL A 12 7.14 -3.22 -3.52
C VAL A 12 6.94 -1.84 -4.14
N ILE A 13 8.03 -1.11 -4.34
CA ILE A 13 8.01 0.15 -5.08
C ILE A 13 8.76 -0.07 -6.38
N VAL A 14 8.07 0.15 -7.50
CA VAL A 14 8.63 -0.01 -8.84
C VAL A 14 8.41 1.28 -9.60
N LYS A 15 9.48 1.94 -10.01
CA LYS A 15 9.42 3.22 -10.74
C LYS A 15 8.57 4.25 -9.98
N ASN A 16 8.78 4.30 -8.67
CA ASN A 16 8.06 5.20 -7.74
C ASN A 16 6.57 4.91 -7.62
N HIS A 17 6.11 3.74 -8.04
CA HIS A 17 4.74 3.32 -7.88
C HIS A 17 4.67 2.16 -6.90
N PRO A 18 3.75 2.20 -5.93
CA PRO A 18 3.61 1.10 -5.00
C PRO A 18 2.72 0.00 -5.57
N ILE A 19 3.08 -1.24 -5.27
CA ILE A 19 2.21 -2.39 -5.50
C ILE A 19 1.99 -3.01 -4.14
N LEU A 20 0.75 -3.02 -3.68
CA LEU A 20 0.35 -3.57 -2.40
C LEU A 20 -0.27 -4.94 -2.63
N PHE A 21 0.13 -5.93 -1.84
CA PHE A 21 -0.37 -7.28 -2.03
C PHE A 21 -0.45 -8.03 -0.70
N PRO A 22 -1.19 -9.15 -0.66
CA PRO A 22 -1.36 -9.89 0.57
C PRO A 22 -0.06 -10.48 1.10
N ALA A 23 0.07 -10.52 2.42
CA ALA A 23 1.27 -11.01 3.08
C ALA A 23 1.55 -12.49 2.79
N GLY A 24 0.57 -13.24 2.31
CA GLY A 24 0.75 -14.64 1.95
C GLY A 24 1.56 -14.87 0.68
N LEU A 25 1.76 -13.83 -0.14
CA LEU A 25 2.60 -13.93 -1.33
C LEU A 25 4.00 -13.47 -1.00
N ALA A 26 4.99 -14.06 -1.65
CA ALA A 26 6.36 -13.56 -1.53
C ALA A 26 6.54 -12.35 -2.46
N HIS A 27 7.44 -11.42 -2.10
CA HIS A 27 7.73 -10.28 -2.98
C HIS A 27 8.20 -10.76 -4.36
N SER A 28 8.98 -11.83 -4.40
CA SER A 28 9.49 -12.38 -5.66
C SER A 28 8.43 -13.06 -6.52
N ASP A 29 7.25 -13.33 -5.95
CA ASP A 29 6.11 -13.82 -6.73
C ASP A 29 5.46 -12.68 -7.52
N VAL A 30 5.67 -11.44 -7.10
CA VAL A 30 5.02 -10.26 -7.68
C VAL A 30 5.91 -9.59 -8.71
N VAL A 31 7.19 -9.40 -8.38
CA VAL A 31 8.16 -8.74 -9.26
C VAL A 31 9.51 -9.45 -9.17
N SER A 32 10.37 -9.20 -10.17
CA SER A 32 11.73 -9.71 -10.15
C SER A 32 12.72 -8.70 -9.58
N ASP A 33 12.34 -7.42 -9.52
CA ASP A 33 13.19 -6.36 -8.99
C ASP A 33 12.34 -5.18 -8.55
N ALA A 34 12.85 -4.38 -7.61
CA ALA A 34 12.13 -3.23 -7.08
C ALA A 34 13.12 -2.23 -6.48
N GLN A 35 12.66 -0.98 -6.33
CA GLN A 35 13.45 0.06 -5.66
C GLN A 35 13.50 -0.16 -4.15
N SER A 36 12.39 -0.61 -3.60
CA SER A 36 12.28 -0.96 -2.18
C SER A 36 11.16 -1.97 -2.01
N ALA A 37 11.17 -2.66 -0.88
CA ALA A 37 10.20 -3.71 -0.59
C ALA A 37 10.12 -3.93 0.91
N GLY A 38 8.96 -4.33 1.39
CA GLY A 38 8.79 -4.61 2.80
C GLY A 38 7.35 -4.91 3.14
N PHE A 39 6.98 -4.53 4.35
CA PHE A 39 5.64 -4.71 4.89
C PHE A 39 5.01 -3.36 5.13
N PHE A 40 3.69 -3.29 5.06
CA PHE A 40 2.97 -2.07 5.35
C PHE A 40 1.82 -2.32 6.32
N ILE A 41 1.48 -1.27 7.06
CA ILE A 41 0.22 -1.20 7.78
C ILE A 41 -0.48 0.08 7.32
N LEU A 42 -1.74 -0.07 6.92
CA LEU A 42 -2.63 1.06 6.69
C LEU A 42 -3.60 1.11 7.86
N ARG A 43 -3.71 2.28 8.49
CA ARG A 43 -4.69 2.51 9.54
C ARG A 43 -5.66 3.57 9.07
N PHE A 44 -6.91 3.19 8.94
CA PHE A 44 -7.99 4.08 8.53
C PHE A 44 -8.71 4.60 9.76
N SER A 45 -8.83 5.91 9.87
CA SER A 45 -9.44 6.55 11.02
C SER A 45 -10.05 7.87 10.60
N GLY A 46 -11.37 8.01 10.74
CA GLY A 46 -12.04 9.28 10.53
C GLY A 46 -11.79 9.94 9.19
N GLY A 47 -11.72 9.18 8.12
CA GLY A 47 -11.51 9.72 6.79
C GLY A 47 -10.05 9.96 6.43
N SER A 48 -9.12 9.62 7.32
CA SER A 48 -7.69 9.72 7.04
C SER A 48 -7.06 8.34 7.03
N VAL A 49 -5.85 8.23 6.47
CA VAL A 49 -5.09 7.00 6.47
C VAL A 49 -3.67 7.29 6.92
N ASP A 50 -3.20 6.49 7.88
CA ASP A 50 -1.80 6.50 8.29
C ASP A 50 -1.12 5.28 7.72
N VAL A 51 0.09 5.46 7.21
CA VAL A 51 0.87 4.41 6.58
C VAL A 51 2.18 4.23 7.31
N LEU A 52 2.48 2.98 7.63
CA LEU A 52 3.77 2.61 8.21
C LEU A 52 4.40 1.54 7.32
N CYS A 53 5.68 1.71 7.00
CA CYS A 53 6.44 0.75 6.19
C CYS A 53 7.69 0.33 6.94
N TRP A 54 8.04 -0.96 6.85
CA TRP A 54 9.25 -1.50 7.50
C TRP A 54 9.65 -2.83 6.87
N GLY A 55 10.78 -3.34 7.31
CA GLY A 55 11.20 -4.69 6.96
C GLY A 55 11.97 -4.76 5.65
N GLU A 56 11.90 -5.93 5.04
CA GLU A 56 12.65 -6.19 3.81
C GLU A 56 12.05 -7.38 3.07
N SER A 57 12.46 -7.54 1.81
CA SER A 57 12.20 -8.73 1.02
C SER A 57 13.48 -9.57 0.99
N ILE A 58 13.45 -10.73 1.62
CA ILE A 58 14.60 -11.64 1.60
C ILE A 58 14.78 -12.19 0.19
N GLY A 59 13.70 -12.58 -0.47
CA GLY A 59 13.75 -13.14 -1.82
C GLY A 59 14.30 -12.20 -2.87
N LEU A 60 14.05 -10.89 -2.74
CA LEU A 60 14.60 -9.88 -3.66
C LEU A 60 15.89 -9.27 -3.14
N ASN A 61 16.23 -9.49 -1.87
CA ASN A 61 17.37 -8.86 -1.21
C ASN A 61 17.26 -7.32 -1.27
N ILE A 62 16.08 -6.80 -0.95
CA ILE A 62 15.76 -5.38 -1.01
C ILE A 62 15.08 -4.98 0.28
N LYS A 63 15.46 -3.82 0.81
CA LYS A 63 14.93 -3.32 2.09
C LYS A 63 13.88 -2.25 1.88
N SER A 64 13.03 -2.08 2.89
CA SER A 64 12.13 -0.95 2.98
C SER A 64 12.91 0.34 3.21
N ARG A 65 12.44 1.42 2.61
CA ARG A 65 12.96 2.77 2.88
C ARG A 65 12.13 3.49 3.93
N GLY A 66 11.24 2.74 4.64
CA GLY A 66 10.50 3.26 5.77
C GLY A 66 9.62 4.46 5.42
N ALA A 67 9.89 5.61 6.04
CA ALA A 67 9.08 6.81 5.87
C ALA A 67 8.98 7.28 4.41
N ALA A 68 10.03 7.08 3.62
CA ALA A 68 10.01 7.46 2.20
C ALA A 68 8.98 6.64 1.43
N ASP A 69 8.94 5.33 1.67
CA ASP A 69 7.97 4.44 1.03
C ASP A 69 6.55 4.72 1.55
N ALA A 70 6.42 4.99 2.85
CA ALA A 70 5.12 5.35 3.43
C ALA A 70 4.54 6.59 2.77
N ARG A 71 5.37 7.58 2.46
CA ARG A 71 4.92 8.78 1.76
C ARG A 71 4.42 8.44 0.36
N ILE A 72 5.13 7.60 -0.37
CA ILE A 72 4.72 7.17 -1.71
C ILE A 72 3.34 6.49 -1.65
N ILE A 73 3.15 5.60 -0.68
CA ILE A 73 1.88 4.89 -0.53
C ILE A 73 0.77 5.87 -0.14
N THR A 74 1.05 6.81 0.76
CA THR A 74 0.06 7.82 1.17
C THR A 74 -0.41 8.64 -0.03
N GLU A 75 0.50 9.10 -0.87
CA GLU A 75 0.17 9.86 -2.07
C GLU A 75 -0.62 9.03 -3.07
N PHE A 76 -0.24 7.77 -3.22
CA PHE A 76 -0.95 6.84 -4.10
C PHE A 76 -2.40 6.65 -3.64
N MET A 77 -2.62 6.45 -2.35
CA MET A 77 -3.97 6.28 -1.79
C MET A 77 -4.81 7.54 -2.01
N GLY A 78 -4.20 8.72 -1.89
CA GLY A 78 -4.89 9.98 -2.16
C GLY A 78 -5.33 10.09 -3.61
N ARG A 79 -4.49 9.68 -4.56
CA ARG A 79 -4.85 9.70 -5.97
C ARG A 79 -5.97 8.73 -6.29
N ILE A 80 -5.94 7.53 -5.70
CA ILE A 80 -7.00 6.54 -5.90
C ILE A 80 -8.34 7.07 -5.38
N ALA A 81 -8.35 7.67 -4.19
CA ALA A 81 -9.56 8.27 -3.63
C ALA A 81 -10.14 9.35 -4.56
N SER A 82 -9.28 10.18 -5.12
CA SER A 82 -9.70 11.22 -6.06
C SER A 82 -10.32 10.64 -7.31
N LEU A 83 -9.78 9.53 -7.82
CA LEU A 83 -10.33 8.85 -9.00
C LEU A 83 -11.71 8.26 -8.71
N VAL A 84 -11.88 7.65 -7.54
CA VAL A 84 -13.15 7.07 -7.14
C VAL A 84 -14.23 8.15 -7.06
N ASP A 85 -13.91 9.33 -6.54
CA ASP A 85 -14.86 10.43 -6.45
C ASP A 85 -15.34 10.92 -7.80
N ARG A 86 -14.61 10.64 -8.87
CA ARG A 86 -14.97 11.06 -10.22
C ARG A 86 -15.84 10.05 -10.95
N VAL A 87 -16.12 8.91 -10.34
CA VAL A 87 -16.95 7.88 -10.98
C VAL A 87 -18.42 8.27 -10.85
N PRO A 88 -19.13 8.48 -11.96
CA PRO A 88 -20.56 8.84 -11.91
C PRO A 88 -21.39 7.76 -11.22
N GLY A 89 -22.31 8.20 -10.39
CA GLY A 89 -23.24 7.30 -9.73
C GLY A 89 -22.67 6.58 -8.53
N GLY A 90 -21.45 6.94 -8.14
CA GLY A 90 -20.76 6.27 -7.04
C GLY A 90 -20.25 4.90 -7.48
N TYR A 91 -19.12 4.53 -6.95
CA TYR A 91 -18.50 3.25 -7.29
C TYR A 91 -18.63 2.29 -6.11
N PRO A 92 -19.34 1.17 -6.28
CA PRO A 92 -19.57 0.24 -5.17
C PRO A 92 -18.35 -0.64 -4.94
N LEU A 93 -17.38 -0.13 -4.23
CA LEU A 93 -16.13 -0.86 -3.97
C LEU A 93 -16.35 -2.18 -3.25
N SER A 94 -17.44 -2.26 -2.48
CA SER A 94 -17.76 -3.48 -1.75
C SER A 94 -18.11 -4.66 -2.65
N GLU A 95 -18.37 -4.42 -3.91
CA GLU A 95 -18.74 -5.45 -4.88
C GLU A 95 -17.53 -5.99 -5.66
N VAL A 96 -16.38 -5.45 -5.40
CA VAL A 96 -15.17 -5.85 -6.10
C VAL A 96 -14.62 -7.17 -5.57
#